data_874603dbdab2cbf27b10d1fd5b88a465
#
_entry.id   874603dbdab2cbf27b10d1fd5b88a465
#
_cell.length_a   1.000
_cell.length_b   1.000
_cell.length_c   1.000
_cell.angle_alpha   90.00
_cell.angle_beta   90.00
_cell.angle_gamma   90.00
#
_symmetry.space_group_name_H-M   'P 1'
#
loop_
_entity.id
_entity.type
_entity.pdbx_description
1 polymer ?
#
loop_
_entity_poly.entity_id
_entity_poly.type
_entity_poly.pdbx_seq_one_letter_code
_entity_poly.pdbx_strand_id
1 'polypeptide(L)'
;MNTQLTDFIEYFKTKMPKHDKEKAQKETINHFRMTKDRKIYYTDCFAIRFCYSKKGTFSNTVLALSQLQKFDSIPFLVVLIRKGEGSSLYLANSSMLKKISHSSKELRRDNIKGSFNGSDIIKQYNDIPNDADHVEELFTIHQGFTWEENVERLVEATSGIKPNKQKFNPDERQLQYISSSVERAKQFVNSDDYRSLKEDLDKRVERNLQSILDASHIGNVNIRGRLIEYLITTENNAIMEDQQNIESELSDFDTKKGLGDYTLMSPKNKIYTDIKSKLMYLNSNPKAYNVDKFLECMSEENSVFLFYFIGINEEGHYKSELCSVYDKKLIEATVLQHHWAGRATRGVAQFKGDALSKILNDESTDGFRHEISSEICKTFLDNLLKR
;
A
#
# COMPACT_ATOMS: atom_id res chain seq x y z
N MET A 1 38.59 -13.45 -4.03
CA MET A 1 37.68 -12.85 -4.99
C MET A 1 36.70 -13.91 -5.47
N ASN A 2 35.42 -13.68 -5.39
CA ASN A 2 34.43 -14.66 -5.87
C ASN A 2 34.23 -14.45 -7.36
N THR A 3 34.75 -15.36 -8.17
CA THR A 3 34.73 -15.29 -9.65
C THR A 3 33.33 -14.98 -10.18
N GLN A 4 32.28 -15.55 -9.57
CA GLN A 4 30.90 -15.37 -10.04
C GLN A 4 30.35 -13.95 -9.79
N LEU A 5 30.74 -13.27 -8.73
CA LEU A 5 30.37 -11.87 -8.48
C LEU A 5 31.05 -10.94 -9.49
N THR A 6 32.36 -11.17 -9.73
CA THR A 6 33.13 -10.40 -10.72
C THR A 6 32.55 -10.60 -12.13
N ASP A 7 32.19 -11.83 -12.49
CA ASP A 7 31.54 -12.14 -13.76
C ASP A 7 30.17 -11.43 -13.89
N PHE A 8 29.41 -11.34 -12.78
CA PHE A 8 28.16 -10.62 -12.78
C PHE A 8 28.34 -9.10 -12.96
N ILE A 9 29.34 -8.51 -12.29
CA ILE A 9 29.65 -7.08 -12.44
C ILE A 9 30.03 -6.77 -13.89
N GLU A 10 30.86 -7.59 -14.49
CA GLU A 10 31.24 -7.43 -15.89
C GLU A 10 30.03 -7.62 -16.83
N TYR A 11 29.20 -8.63 -16.59
CA TYR A 11 27.96 -8.84 -17.34
C TYR A 11 27.03 -7.62 -17.21
N PHE A 12 26.87 -7.06 -16.01
CA PHE A 12 26.08 -5.85 -15.79
C PHE A 12 26.60 -4.68 -16.61
N LYS A 13 27.93 -4.48 -16.66
CA LYS A 13 28.56 -3.37 -17.38
C LYS A 13 28.40 -3.50 -18.90
N THR A 14 28.54 -4.69 -19.44
CA THR A 14 28.74 -4.92 -20.87
C THR A 14 27.54 -5.51 -21.60
N LYS A 15 26.79 -6.43 -21.01
CA LYS A 15 25.80 -7.29 -21.68
C LYS A 15 24.38 -7.11 -21.23
N MET A 16 24.15 -6.74 -19.95
CA MET A 16 22.79 -6.68 -19.40
C MET A 16 21.94 -5.61 -20.09
N PRO A 17 20.69 -5.91 -20.49
CA PRO A 17 19.75 -4.91 -21.02
C PRO A 17 19.50 -3.78 -20.01
N LYS A 18 19.75 -2.52 -20.41
CA LYS A 18 19.76 -1.37 -19.48
C LYS A 18 18.42 -0.66 -19.33
N HIS A 19 17.45 -0.92 -20.23
CA HIS A 19 16.22 -0.16 -20.32
C HIS A 19 14.94 -1.01 -20.10
N ASP A 20 15.07 -2.33 -20.17
CA ASP A 20 13.97 -3.28 -20.02
C ASP A 20 14.19 -4.18 -18.81
N LYS A 21 13.37 -3.98 -17.78
CA LYS A 21 13.48 -4.75 -16.52
C LYS A 21 13.20 -6.24 -16.72
N GLU A 22 12.20 -6.59 -17.52
CA GLU A 22 11.77 -7.99 -17.66
C GLU A 22 12.83 -8.77 -18.45
N LYS A 23 13.34 -8.17 -19.51
CA LYS A 23 14.41 -8.73 -20.30
C LYS A 23 15.69 -8.86 -19.48
N ALA A 24 16.13 -7.79 -18.80
CA ALA A 24 17.31 -7.80 -17.94
C ALA A 24 17.22 -8.90 -16.88
N GLN A 25 16.06 -9.00 -16.20
CA GLN A 25 15.81 -10.01 -15.17
C GLN A 25 15.88 -11.42 -15.77
N LYS A 26 15.16 -11.70 -16.87
CA LYS A 26 15.09 -13.03 -17.49
C LYS A 26 16.47 -13.49 -17.98
N GLU A 27 17.19 -12.63 -18.67
CA GLU A 27 18.51 -12.96 -19.20
C GLU A 27 19.54 -13.21 -18.08
N THR A 28 19.54 -12.35 -17.03
CA THR A 28 20.44 -12.52 -15.89
C THR A 28 20.18 -13.81 -15.14
N ILE A 29 18.90 -14.13 -14.85
CA ILE A 29 18.51 -15.36 -14.15
C ILE A 29 19.00 -16.59 -14.92
N ASN A 30 18.79 -16.62 -16.23
CA ASN A 30 19.17 -17.74 -17.05
C ASN A 30 20.72 -17.87 -17.15
N HIS A 31 21.42 -16.74 -17.31
CA HIS A 31 22.87 -16.71 -17.46
C HIS A 31 23.58 -17.23 -16.22
N PHE A 32 23.16 -16.78 -15.03
CA PHE A 32 23.77 -17.17 -13.75
C PHE A 32 23.05 -18.35 -13.05
N ARG A 33 22.03 -18.94 -13.67
CA ARG A 33 21.22 -20.06 -13.12
C ARG A 33 20.73 -19.77 -11.70
N MET A 34 20.17 -18.57 -11.49
CA MET A 34 19.81 -18.08 -10.18
C MET A 34 18.57 -18.75 -9.62
N THR A 35 18.56 -19.01 -8.32
CA THR A 35 17.40 -19.43 -7.56
C THR A 35 16.53 -18.21 -7.20
N LYS A 36 15.21 -18.42 -7.07
CA LYS A 36 14.23 -17.37 -6.74
C LYS A 36 13.69 -17.56 -5.32
N ASP A 37 13.80 -16.52 -4.49
CA ASP A 37 13.02 -16.37 -3.25
C ASP A 37 12.15 -15.10 -3.37
N ARG A 38 10.85 -15.26 -3.64
CA ARG A 38 9.87 -14.17 -3.85
C ARG A 38 10.29 -13.23 -5.00
N LYS A 39 10.83 -12.05 -4.66
CA LYS A 39 11.28 -11.03 -5.62
C LYS A 39 12.81 -10.90 -5.68
N ILE A 40 13.54 -11.80 -5.02
CA ILE A 40 15.00 -11.86 -4.97
C ILE A 40 15.45 -13.04 -5.82
N TYR A 41 16.54 -12.86 -6.53
CA TYR A 41 17.23 -13.90 -7.27
C TYR A 41 18.63 -14.02 -6.71
N TYR A 42 19.09 -15.23 -6.45
CA TYR A 42 20.35 -15.42 -5.74
C TYR A 42 21.10 -16.67 -6.22
N THR A 43 22.39 -16.62 -5.99
CA THR A 43 23.34 -17.75 -6.05
C THR A 43 23.95 -17.91 -4.66
N ASP A 44 24.87 -18.83 -4.47
CA ASP A 44 25.63 -18.95 -3.22
C ASP A 44 26.57 -17.76 -2.98
N CYS A 45 26.81 -16.94 -4.00
CA CYS A 45 27.81 -15.88 -4.01
C CYS A 45 27.26 -14.48 -3.88
N PHE A 46 26.03 -14.23 -4.33
CA PHE A 46 25.37 -12.92 -4.28
C PHE A 46 23.86 -13.04 -4.50
N ALA A 47 23.14 -12.03 -4.09
CA ALA A 47 21.71 -11.91 -4.30
C ALA A 47 21.35 -10.60 -5.01
N ILE A 48 20.29 -10.61 -5.85
CA ILE A 48 19.88 -9.47 -6.66
C ILE A 48 18.38 -9.17 -6.51
N ARG A 49 18.06 -7.90 -6.50
CA ARG A 49 16.72 -7.35 -6.65
C ARG A 49 16.65 -6.40 -7.84
N PHE A 50 15.77 -6.68 -8.80
CA PHE A 50 15.49 -5.77 -9.92
C PHE A 50 14.35 -4.83 -9.59
N CYS A 51 14.57 -3.52 -9.73
CA CYS A 51 13.60 -2.46 -9.51
C CYS A 51 13.47 -1.58 -10.75
N TYR A 52 12.26 -1.06 -10.97
CA TYR A 52 11.98 -0.18 -12.11
C TYR A 52 11.30 1.10 -11.60
N SER A 53 11.66 2.24 -12.20
CA SER A 53 10.99 3.51 -11.96
C SER A 53 10.72 4.25 -13.27
N LYS A 54 9.49 4.76 -13.40
CA LYS A 54 9.11 5.68 -14.51
C LYS A 54 9.65 7.11 -14.28
N LYS A 55 10.01 7.44 -13.03
CA LYS A 55 10.53 8.75 -12.60
C LYS A 55 11.93 8.60 -12.04
N GLY A 56 12.75 9.66 -12.07
CA GLY A 56 14.14 9.65 -11.59
C GLY A 56 14.31 9.34 -10.08
N THR A 57 13.23 9.21 -9.31
CA THR A 57 13.26 8.92 -7.87
C THR A 57 12.79 7.49 -7.59
N PHE A 58 13.57 6.73 -6.82
CA PHE A 58 13.22 5.38 -6.37
C PHE A 58 12.55 5.41 -4.98
N SER A 59 11.34 5.95 -4.91
CA SER A 59 10.54 5.99 -3.69
C SER A 59 9.74 4.71 -3.41
N ASN A 60 9.79 3.74 -4.33
CA ASN A 60 9.10 2.47 -4.16
C ASN A 60 9.89 1.54 -3.24
N THR A 61 9.16 0.71 -2.47
CA THR A 61 9.76 -0.29 -1.60
C THR A 61 10.58 -1.29 -2.41
N VAL A 62 11.85 -1.42 -2.05
CA VAL A 62 12.77 -2.41 -2.64
C VAL A 62 12.56 -3.74 -1.95
N LEU A 63 12.71 -3.78 -0.61
CA LEU A 63 12.68 -5.01 0.15
C LEU A 63 12.29 -4.76 1.62
N ALA A 64 11.73 -5.79 2.27
CA ALA A 64 11.57 -5.83 3.72
C ALA A 64 12.91 -6.19 4.40
N LEU A 65 13.18 -5.61 5.57
CA LEU A 65 14.42 -5.90 6.32
C LEU A 65 14.54 -7.37 6.71
N SER A 66 13.42 -8.02 7.06
CA SER A 66 13.40 -9.46 7.36
C SER A 66 13.78 -10.36 6.17
N GLN A 67 13.62 -9.85 4.94
CA GLN A 67 14.10 -10.55 3.74
C GLN A 67 15.57 -10.22 3.48
N LEU A 68 16.00 -8.98 3.70
CA LEU A 68 17.39 -8.57 3.58
C LEU A 68 18.27 -9.38 4.53
N GLN A 69 17.82 -9.59 5.78
CA GLN A 69 18.55 -10.35 6.79
C GLN A 69 19.02 -11.73 6.30
N LYS A 70 18.21 -12.40 5.47
CA LYS A 70 18.55 -13.72 4.91
C LYS A 70 19.74 -13.70 3.94
N PHE A 71 20.02 -12.55 3.37
CA PHE A 71 21.05 -12.37 2.33
C PHE A 71 22.12 -11.36 2.74
N ASP A 72 22.12 -10.88 3.99
CA ASP A 72 23.03 -9.83 4.42
C ASP A 72 24.49 -10.33 4.58
N SER A 73 24.68 -11.66 4.67
CA SER A 73 26.00 -12.30 4.72
C SER A 73 26.69 -12.45 3.35
N ILE A 74 25.99 -12.17 2.27
CA ILE A 74 26.51 -12.16 0.89
C ILE A 74 26.21 -10.80 0.24
N PRO A 75 26.92 -10.40 -0.83
CA PRO A 75 26.61 -9.16 -1.56
C PRO A 75 25.15 -9.14 -1.98
N PHE A 76 24.36 -8.22 -1.40
CA PHE A 76 22.99 -7.98 -1.81
C PHE A 76 22.92 -6.78 -2.76
N LEU A 77 22.62 -7.06 -4.03
CA LEU A 77 22.67 -6.10 -5.12
C LEU A 77 21.28 -5.61 -5.51
N VAL A 78 21.15 -4.33 -5.77
CA VAL A 78 19.92 -3.74 -6.30
C VAL A 78 20.20 -3.12 -7.66
N VAL A 79 19.55 -3.65 -8.69
CA VAL A 79 19.57 -3.10 -10.04
C VAL A 79 18.38 -2.15 -10.18
N LEU A 80 18.67 -0.86 -10.30
CA LEU A 80 17.66 0.18 -10.51
C LEU A 80 17.61 0.57 -11.98
N ILE A 81 16.53 0.20 -12.65
CA ILE A 81 16.28 0.51 -14.05
C ILE A 81 15.38 1.73 -14.14
N ARG A 82 15.79 2.77 -14.85
CA ARG A 82 15.03 4.00 -15.08
C ARG A 82 14.60 4.11 -16.52
N LYS A 83 13.36 4.53 -16.73
CA LYS A 83 12.88 4.81 -18.09
C LYS A 83 13.70 5.93 -18.72
N GLY A 84 14.41 5.63 -19.81
CA GLY A 84 15.20 6.61 -20.57
C GLY A 84 16.60 6.92 -20.03
N GLU A 85 16.95 6.54 -18.79
CA GLU A 85 18.23 6.88 -18.15
C GLU A 85 19.19 5.67 -18.00
N GLY A 86 18.70 4.45 -18.28
CA GLY A 86 19.50 3.23 -18.12
C GLY A 86 19.39 2.60 -16.72
N SER A 87 20.39 1.79 -16.38
CA SER A 87 20.43 1.00 -15.14
C SER A 87 21.60 1.41 -14.25
N SER A 88 21.37 1.42 -12.94
CA SER A 88 22.40 1.57 -11.92
C SER A 88 22.45 0.32 -11.05
N LEU A 89 23.64 -0.08 -10.63
CA LEU A 89 23.88 -1.16 -9.68
C LEU A 89 24.33 -0.57 -8.35
N TYR A 90 23.74 -1.04 -7.26
CA TYR A 90 24.09 -0.63 -5.91
C TYR A 90 24.24 -1.86 -4.99
N LEU A 91 25.23 -1.84 -4.12
CA LEU A 91 25.24 -2.69 -2.95
C LEU A 91 24.20 -2.18 -1.95
N ALA A 92 23.35 -3.05 -1.43
CA ALA A 92 22.24 -2.69 -0.56
C ALA A 92 22.14 -3.58 0.69
N ASN A 93 23.27 -4.13 1.13
CA ASN A 93 23.40 -4.75 2.45
C ASN A 93 23.05 -3.74 3.55
N SER A 94 22.76 -4.21 4.75
CA SER A 94 22.24 -3.39 5.85
C SER A 94 23.13 -2.19 6.19
N SER A 95 24.45 -2.30 6.10
CA SER A 95 25.39 -1.17 6.29
C SER A 95 25.25 -0.09 5.23
N MET A 96 24.78 -0.42 4.02
CA MET A 96 24.62 0.50 2.90
C MET A 96 23.23 1.15 2.84
N LEU A 97 22.47 1.11 3.92
CA LEU A 97 21.18 1.78 4.04
C LEU A 97 21.27 3.00 4.95
N LYS A 98 20.59 4.09 4.55
CA LYS A 98 20.51 5.35 5.34
C LYS A 98 19.52 5.24 6.49
N LYS A 99 18.39 4.60 6.25
CA LYS A 99 17.23 4.58 7.14
C LYS A 99 16.22 3.52 6.74
N ILE A 100 15.24 3.31 7.59
CA ILE A 100 14.05 2.50 7.29
C ILE A 100 12.97 3.43 6.73
N SER A 101 12.38 3.11 5.57
CA SER A 101 11.35 3.94 4.93
C SER A 101 9.95 3.65 5.40
N HIS A 102 9.67 2.40 5.75
CA HIS A 102 8.36 1.96 6.21
C HIS A 102 8.51 1.03 7.40
N SER A 103 7.79 1.30 8.46
CA SER A 103 7.54 0.37 9.54
C SER A 103 6.07 0.40 9.90
N SER A 104 5.48 -0.74 10.18
CA SER A 104 4.08 -0.87 10.59
C SER A 104 3.87 -0.83 12.11
N LYS A 105 4.94 -0.68 12.90
CA LYS A 105 4.93 -0.62 14.37
C LYS A 105 6.06 0.26 14.86
N GLU A 106 6.09 0.52 16.16
CA GLU A 106 7.26 1.12 16.81
C GLU A 106 8.54 0.40 16.42
N LEU A 107 9.56 1.19 16.13
CA LEU A 107 10.87 0.66 15.83
C LEU A 107 11.47 0.09 17.09
N ARG A 108 11.59 -1.22 17.15
CA ARG A 108 12.25 -1.95 18.22
C ARG A 108 13.37 -2.79 17.63
N ARG A 109 14.43 -2.98 18.37
CA ARG A 109 15.54 -3.87 18.01
C ARG A 109 15.09 -5.30 17.72
N ASP A 110 14.13 -5.79 18.48
CA ASP A 110 13.61 -7.16 18.48
C ASP A 110 12.46 -7.42 17.48
N ASN A 111 11.92 -6.38 16.86
CA ASN A 111 10.75 -6.53 15.96
C ASN A 111 10.84 -5.62 14.75
N ILE A 112 11.77 -5.92 13.84
CA ILE A 112 12.04 -5.12 12.66
C ILE A 112 11.05 -5.45 11.53
N LYS A 113 9.83 -4.99 11.66
CA LYS A 113 8.86 -4.98 10.57
C LYS A 113 9.04 -3.72 9.72
N GLY A 114 10.23 -3.57 9.14
CA GLY A 114 10.58 -2.43 8.32
C GLY A 114 10.87 -2.82 6.88
N SER A 115 10.87 -1.83 6.00
CA SER A 115 11.32 -1.96 4.62
C SER A 115 12.06 -0.71 4.18
N PHE A 116 12.90 -0.83 3.18
CA PHE A 116 13.63 0.29 2.59
C PHE A 116 13.24 0.51 1.13
N ASN A 117 13.45 1.73 0.67
CA ASN A 117 13.26 2.15 -0.70
C ASN A 117 14.61 2.25 -1.42
N GLY A 118 14.61 2.33 -2.75
CA GLY A 118 15.84 2.56 -3.50
C GLY A 118 16.53 3.90 -3.16
N SER A 119 15.75 4.91 -2.73
CA SER A 119 16.27 6.19 -2.25
C SER A 119 16.96 6.13 -0.88
N ASP A 120 16.78 5.04 -0.13
CA ASP A 120 17.42 4.84 1.17
C ASP A 120 18.80 4.19 1.03
N ILE A 121 19.14 3.66 -0.15
CA ILE A 121 20.47 3.12 -0.43
C ILE A 121 21.49 4.28 -0.45
N ILE A 122 22.58 4.13 0.27
CA ILE A 122 23.70 5.08 0.30
C ILE A 122 24.37 5.09 -1.06
N LYS A 123 24.55 6.27 -1.64
CA LYS A 123 25.22 6.42 -2.95
C LYS A 123 26.74 6.54 -2.84
N GLN A 124 27.24 6.88 -1.66
CA GLN A 124 28.63 7.05 -1.36
C GLN A 124 28.86 6.74 0.13
N TYR A 125 29.83 5.90 0.43
CA TYR A 125 30.20 5.52 1.80
C TYR A 125 31.69 5.79 2.01
N ASN A 126 32.03 6.66 2.95
CA ASN A 126 33.42 7.08 3.21
C ASN A 126 34.18 7.45 1.92
N ASP A 127 33.58 8.31 1.11
CA ASP A 127 34.11 8.75 -0.18
C ASP A 127 34.19 7.68 -1.30
N ILE A 128 33.80 6.44 -1.02
CA ILE A 128 33.74 5.36 -2.01
C ILE A 128 32.34 5.40 -2.68
N PRO A 129 32.24 5.55 -4.00
CA PRO A 129 30.96 5.48 -4.70
C PRO A 129 30.30 4.11 -4.56
N ASN A 130 28.99 4.07 -4.33
CA ASN A 130 28.24 2.82 -4.34
C ASN A 130 27.74 2.56 -5.77
N ASP A 131 28.56 1.90 -6.55
CA ASP A 131 28.31 1.56 -7.95
C ASP A 131 28.93 0.20 -8.30
N ALA A 132 28.87 -0.17 -9.58
CA ALA A 132 29.38 -1.45 -10.06
C ALA A 132 30.89 -1.63 -9.90
N ASP A 133 31.67 -0.55 -9.84
CA ASP A 133 33.13 -0.62 -9.75
C ASP A 133 33.63 -0.89 -8.31
N HIS A 134 32.81 -0.51 -7.30
CA HIS A 134 33.21 -0.54 -5.89
C HIS A 134 32.44 -1.56 -5.05
N VAL A 135 31.65 -2.46 -5.66
CA VAL A 135 30.83 -3.46 -4.94
C VAL A 135 31.68 -4.30 -3.98
N GLU A 136 32.83 -4.80 -4.40
CA GLU A 136 33.66 -5.69 -3.59
C GLU A 136 34.30 -4.95 -2.40
N GLU A 137 34.78 -3.74 -2.63
CA GLU A 137 35.34 -2.88 -1.58
C GLU A 137 34.28 -2.54 -0.52
N LEU A 138 33.10 -2.10 -0.96
CA LEU A 138 31.99 -1.78 -0.06
C LEU A 138 31.46 -3.02 0.69
N PHE A 139 31.48 -4.19 0.05
CA PHE A 139 31.09 -5.41 0.73
C PHE A 139 32.12 -5.84 1.77
N THR A 140 33.41 -5.66 1.52
CA THR A 140 34.47 -5.87 2.51
C THR A 140 34.28 -4.98 3.74
N ILE A 141 33.91 -3.72 3.53
CA ILE A 141 33.55 -2.81 4.65
C ILE A 141 32.29 -3.32 5.38
N HIS A 142 31.28 -3.77 4.64
CA HIS A 142 30.06 -4.31 5.24
C HIS A 142 30.32 -5.49 6.15
N GLN A 143 31.24 -6.39 5.80
CA GLN A 143 31.61 -7.56 6.60
C GLN A 143 32.23 -7.21 8.00
N GLY A 144 32.65 -5.96 8.19
CA GLY A 144 33.10 -5.44 9.47
C GLY A 144 31.99 -5.14 10.47
N PHE A 145 30.71 -5.28 10.07
CA PHE A 145 29.55 -4.98 10.91
C PHE A 145 28.65 -6.20 11.07
N THR A 146 28.08 -6.35 12.26
CA THR A 146 27.01 -7.34 12.48
C THR A 146 25.66 -6.82 12.00
N TRP A 147 24.72 -7.72 11.78
CA TRP A 147 23.32 -7.37 11.46
C TRP A 147 22.70 -6.50 12.56
N GLU A 148 22.93 -6.85 13.81
CA GLU A 148 22.39 -6.17 14.99
C GLU A 148 22.88 -4.72 15.08
N GLU A 149 24.17 -4.47 14.87
CA GLU A 149 24.75 -3.12 14.86
C GLU A 149 24.15 -2.26 13.74
N ASN A 150 24.03 -2.82 12.53
CA ASN A 150 23.43 -2.12 11.40
C ASN A 150 21.97 -1.80 11.65
N VAL A 151 21.22 -2.71 12.25
CA VAL A 151 19.83 -2.49 12.59
C VAL A 151 19.67 -1.41 13.64
N GLU A 152 20.48 -1.43 14.69
CA GLU A 152 20.48 -0.40 15.74
C GLU A 152 20.73 0.98 15.13
N ARG A 153 21.76 1.10 14.31
CA ARG A 153 22.07 2.33 13.56
C ARG A 153 20.90 2.78 12.68
N LEU A 154 20.25 1.85 11.97
CA LEU A 154 19.09 2.17 11.13
C LEU A 154 17.88 2.64 11.96
N VAL A 155 17.63 2.01 13.10
CA VAL A 155 16.57 2.42 14.04
C VAL A 155 16.85 3.82 14.57
N GLU A 156 18.06 4.10 15.01
CA GLU A 156 18.47 5.41 15.52
C GLU A 156 18.34 6.50 14.44
N ALA A 157 18.97 6.28 13.28
CA ALA A 157 18.90 7.21 12.15
C ALA A 157 17.46 7.49 11.73
N THR A 158 16.61 6.48 11.83
CA THR A 158 15.20 6.60 11.46
C THR A 158 14.40 7.34 12.54
N SER A 159 14.64 7.08 13.81
CA SER A 159 13.95 7.71 14.95
C SER A 159 14.21 9.22 15.04
N GLY A 160 15.36 9.69 14.55
CA GLY A 160 15.69 11.12 14.49
C GLY A 160 14.99 11.92 13.39
N ILE A 161 14.28 11.26 12.46
CA ILE A 161 13.63 11.96 11.33
C ILE A 161 12.32 12.58 11.78
N LYS A 162 12.21 13.91 11.66
CA LYS A 162 10.97 14.64 11.93
C LYS A 162 9.96 14.38 10.80
N PRO A 163 8.66 14.18 11.11
CA PRO A 163 7.61 14.02 10.11
C PRO A 163 7.48 15.26 9.21
N ASN A 164 7.36 15.06 7.91
CA ASN A 164 7.18 16.15 6.95
C ASN A 164 5.78 16.80 6.99
N LYS A 165 4.80 16.15 7.62
CA LYS A 165 3.44 16.65 7.76
C LYS A 165 3.05 16.59 9.23
N GLN A 166 2.40 17.63 9.69
CA GLN A 166 1.76 17.62 10.99
C GLN A 166 0.56 16.66 10.96
N LYS A 167 0.29 16.04 12.08
CA LYS A 167 -0.98 15.32 12.30
C LYS A 167 -2.13 16.30 12.25
N PHE A 168 -3.27 15.86 11.77
CA PHE A 168 -4.51 16.61 11.95
C PHE A 168 -4.79 16.74 13.45
N ASN A 169 -4.90 17.97 13.90
CA ASN A 169 -5.14 18.31 15.30
C ASN A 169 -6.43 19.16 15.35
N PRO A 170 -7.59 18.54 15.66
CA PRO A 170 -8.87 19.22 15.64
C PRO A 170 -8.96 20.28 16.73
N ASP A 171 -9.57 21.42 16.44
CA ASP A 171 -10.01 22.40 17.41
C ASP A 171 -11.28 21.93 18.16
N GLU A 172 -11.73 22.70 19.14
CA GLU A 172 -12.91 22.33 19.97
C GLU A 172 -14.20 22.14 19.15
N ARG A 173 -14.44 22.97 18.14
CA ARG A 173 -15.59 22.86 17.25
C ARG A 173 -15.49 21.59 16.39
N GLN A 174 -14.32 21.33 15.84
CA GLN A 174 -14.04 20.14 15.07
C GLN A 174 -14.19 18.87 15.90
N LEU A 175 -13.75 18.88 17.17
CA LEU A 175 -13.97 17.77 18.12
C LEU A 175 -15.46 17.50 18.36
N GLN A 176 -16.28 18.55 18.48
CA GLN A 176 -17.73 18.41 18.60
C GLN A 176 -18.33 17.74 17.35
N TYR A 177 -17.91 18.15 16.15
CA TYR A 177 -18.38 17.53 14.92
C TYR A 177 -17.90 16.09 14.76
N ILE A 178 -16.66 15.78 15.13
CA ILE A 178 -16.16 14.39 15.15
C ILE A 178 -16.99 13.54 16.12
N SER A 179 -17.25 14.04 17.32
CA SER A 179 -18.04 13.30 18.33
C SER A 179 -19.48 13.08 17.90
N SER A 180 -20.11 14.06 17.24
CA SER A 180 -21.49 13.95 16.74
C SER A 180 -21.61 13.14 15.43
N SER A 181 -20.48 12.81 14.78
CA SER A 181 -20.50 12.05 13.52
C SER A 181 -21.10 10.64 13.67
N VAL A 182 -21.01 10.05 14.86
CA VAL A 182 -21.63 8.76 15.17
C VAL A 182 -23.15 8.86 15.07
N GLU A 183 -23.74 9.92 15.64
CA GLU A 183 -25.19 10.11 15.61
C GLU A 183 -25.67 10.46 14.19
N ARG A 184 -24.92 11.27 13.45
CA ARG A 184 -25.21 11.51 12.02
C ARG A 184 -25.23 10.22 11.22
N ALA A 185 -24.24 9.34 11.44
CA ALA A 185 -24.17 8.04 10.79
C ALA A 185 -25.37 7.15 11.15
N LYS A 186 -25.79 7.10 12.43
CA LYS A 186 -26.99 6.36 12.86
C LYS A 186 -28.26 6.85 12.16
N GLN A 187 -28.43 8.16 12.10
CA GLN A 187 -29.58 8.76 11.43
C GLN A 187 -29.58 8.45 9.93
N PHE A 188 -28.41 8.53 9.31
CA PHE A 188 -28.29 8.29 7.88
C PHE A 188 -28.54 6.83 7.49
N VAL A 189 -27.98 5.84 8.19
CA VAL A 189 -28.17 4.42 7.84
C VAL A 189 -29.63 3.94 8.01
N ASN A 190 -30.44 4.69 8.77
CA ASN A 190 -31.87 4.43 8.92
C ASN A 190 -32.76 5.26 7.98
N SER A 191 -32.19 6.04 7.08
CA SER A 191 -32.92 6.93 6.16
C SER A 191 -33.23 6.27 4.82
N ASP A 192 -34.17 6.89 4.08
CA ASP A 192 -34.45 6.51 2.69
C ASP A 192 -33.28 6.87 1.76
N ASP A 193 -32.54 7.94 2.06
CA ASP A 193 -31.36 8.34 1.32
C ASP A 193 -30.29 7.24 1.32
N TYR A 194 -30.12 6.53 2.44
CA TYR A 194 -29.20 5.40 2.51
C TYR A 194 -29.64 4.24 1.62
N ARG A 195 -30.93 3.90 1.63
CA ARG A 195 -31.48 2.84 0.77
C ARG A 195 -31.32 3.19 -0.71
N SER A 196 -31.66 4.42 -1.06
CA SER A 196 -31.52 4.93 -2.43
C SER A 196 -30.06 4.94 -2.91
N LEU A 197 -29.12 5.30 -2.03
CA LEU A 197 -27.68 5.25 -2.33
C LEU A 197 -27.23 3.82 -2.58
N LYS A 198 -27.64 2.87 -1.73
CA LYS A 198 -27.28 1.45 -1.92
C LYS A 198 -27.82 0.92 -3.25
N GLU A 199 -29.08 1.19 -3.55
CA GLU A 199 -29.71 0.78 -4.82
C GLU A 199 -29.01 1.40 -6.04
N ASP A 200 -28.61 2.67 -5.98
CA ASP A 200 -27.87 3.32 -7.08
C ASP A 200 -26.51 2.63 -7.30
N LEU A 201 -25.77 2.39 -6.23
CA LEU A 201 -24.47 1.71 -6.30
C LEU A 201 -24.61 0.25 -6.81
N ASP A 202 -25.61 -0.48 -6.34
CA ASP A 202 -25.88 -1.84 -6.80
C ASP A 202 -26.23 -1.86 -8.31
N LYS A 203 -27.06 -0.95 -8.79
CA LYS A 203 -27.38 -0.79 -10.23
C LYS A 203 -26.14 -0.45 -11.06
N ARG A 204 -25.21 0.33 -10.53
CA ARG A 204 -23.93 0.63 -11.20
C ARG A 204 -23.03 -0.59 -11.30
N VAL A 205 -22.99 -1.43 -10.27
CA VAL A 205 -22.28 -2.72 -10.30
C VAL A 205 -22.92 -3.66 -11.30
N GLU A 206 -24.25 -3.82 -11.29
CA GLU A 206 -24.97 -4.69 -12.23
C GLU A 206 -24.74 -4.28 -13.68
N ARG A 207 -24.81 -2.98 -13.97
CA ARG A 207 -24.54 -2.42 -15.32
C ARG A 207 -23.14 -2.76 -15.82
N ASN A 208 -22.16 -2.77 -14.94
CA ASN A 208 -20.75 -2.94 -15.27
C ASN A 208 -20.22 -4.33 -14.87
N LEU A 209 -21.10 -5.29 -14.52
CA LEU A 209 -20.70 -6.53 -13.89
C LEU A 209 -19.65 -7.28 -14.68
N GLN A 210 -19.83 -7.46 -15.99
CA GLN A 210 -18.85 -8.19 -16.80
C GLN A 210 -17.48 -7.52 -16.76
N SER A 211 -17.43 -6.19 -16.91
CA SER A 211 -16.18 -5.43 -16.84
C SER A 211 -15.50 -5.50 -15.46
N ILE A 212 -16.29 -5.53 -14.39
CA ILE A 212 -15.78 -5.72 -13.01
C ILE A 212 -15.21 -7.12 -12.83
N LEU A 213 -15.86 -8.16 -13.37
CA LEU A 213 -15.36 -9.53 -13.35
C LEU A 213 -14.06 -9.66 -14.15
N ASP A 214 -14.00 -9.08 -15.35
CA ASP A 214 -12.78 -9.06 -16.16
C ASP A 214 -11.64 -8.32 -15.44
N ALA A 215 -11.93 -7.19 -14.80
CA ALA A 215 -10.98 -6.46 -13.97
C ALA A 215 -10.46 -7.29 -12.78
N SER A 216 -11.28 -8.19 -12.24
CA SER A 216 -10.90 -9.06 -11.10
C SER A 216 -9.69 -9.96 -11.41
N HIS A 217 -9.47 -10.32 -12.67
CA HIS A 217 -8.34 -11.12 -13.13
C HIS A 217 -7.03 -10.34 -13.26
N ILE A 218 -7.05 -9.02 -13.12
CA ILE A 218 -5.84 -8.20 -13.16
C ILE A 218 -4.97 -8.51 -11.94
N GLY A 219 -3.75 -9.04 -12.16
CA GLY A 219 -2.82 -9.41 -11.09
C GLY A 219 -2.28 -8.23 -10.27
N ASN A 220 -2.27 -7.00 -10.82
CA ASN A 220 -1.86 -5.81 -10.12
C ASN A 220 -3.01 -5.26 -9.27
N VAL A 221 -2.94 -5.46 -7.95
CA VAL A 221 -3.99 -5.07 -6.98
C VAL A 221 -4.37 -3.58 -7.06
N ASN A 222 -3.39 -2.70 -7.32
CA ASN A 222 -3.65 -1.26 -7.38
C ASN A 222 -4.41 -0.87 -8.67
N ILE A 223 -4.04 -1.47 -9.80
CA ILE A 223 -4.72 -1.23 -11.08
C ILE A 223 -6.13 -1.81 -11.01
N ARG A 224 -6.26 -3.03 -10.54
CA ARG A 224 -7.55 -3.70 -10.34
C ARG A 224 -8.52 -2.86 -9.49
N GLY A 225 -8.08 -2.44 -8.30
CA GLY A 225 -8.91 -1.65 -7.40
C GLY A 225 -9.38 -0.35 -8.04
N ARG A 226 -8.45 0.41 -8.63
CA ARG A 226 -8.77 1.68 -9.30
C ARG A 226 -9.70 1.52 -10.50
N LEU A 227 -9.55 0.44 -11.26
CA LEU A 227 -10.44 0.17 -12.40
C LEU A 227 -11.86 -0.15 -11.93
N ILE A 228 -12.02 -0.95 -10.88
CA ILE A 228 -13.34 -1.25 -10.31
C ILE A 228 -13.96 0.02 -9.72
N GLU A 229 -13.20 0.83 -8.97
CA GLU A 229 -13.64 2.15 -8.47
C GLU A 229 -14.12 3.04 -9.62
N TYR A 230 -13.36 3.11 -10.71
CA TYR A 230 -13.72 3.89 -11.91
C TYR A 230 -15.03 3.40 -12.54
N LEU A 231 -15.18 2.10 -12.77
CA LEU A 231 -16.37 1.51 -13.40
C LEU A 231 -17.66 1.79 -12.62
N ILE A 232 -17.57 1.97 -11.31
CA ILE A 232 -18.72 2.23 -10.45
C ILE A 232 -19.01 3.72 -10.32
N THR A 233 -17.97 4.55 -10.30
CA THR A 233 -18.11 6.00 -10.05
C THR A 233 -18.34 6.83 -11.30
N THR A 234 -18.01 6.30 -12.48
CA THR A 234 -18.19 7.00 -13.74
C THR A 234 -19.37 6.44 -14.54
N GLU A 235 -20.01 7.28 -15.34
CA GLU A 235 -21.07 6.85 -16.25
C GLU A 235 -20.52 6.41 -17.62
N ASN A 236 -19.22 6.55 -17.85
CA ASN A 236 -18.59 6.31 -19.14
C ASN A 236 -17.83 4.98 -19.15
N ASN A 237 -18.28 4.01 -19.93
CA ASN A 237 -17.73 2.65 -20.02
C ASN A 237 -16.62 2.51 -21.09
N ALA A 238 -16.19 3.59 -21.75
CA ALA A 238 -15.26 3.56 -22.89
C ALA A 238 -13.87 2.99 -22.58
N ILE A 239 -13.46 2.94 -21.30
CA ILE A 239 -12.12 2.43 -20.88
C ILE A 239 -11.90 0.95 -21.24
N MET A 240 -12.95 0.12 -21.24
CA MET A 240 -12.79 -1.32 -21.50
C MET A 240 -12.61 -1.68 -22.97
N GLU A 241 -12.93 -0.76 -23.88
CA GLU A 241 -12.77 -0.99 -25.33
C GLU A 241 -11.32 -0.90 -25.78
N ASP A 242 -10.44 -0.20 -25.03
CA ASP A 242 -9.02 -0.05 -25.33
C ASP A 242 -8.11 -0.46 -24.16
N GLN A 243 -7.83 -1.75 -24.06
CA GLN A 243 -6.97 -2.32 -23.01
C GLN A 243 -5.54 -1.72 -22.99
N GLN A 244 -5.05 -1.16 -24.09
CA GLN A 244 -3.71 -0.57 -24.16
C GLN A 244 -3.62 0.79 -23.47
N ASN A 245 -4.75 1.49 -23.31
CA ASN A 245 -4.83 2.82 -22.69
C ASN A 245 -5.30 2.82 -21.23
N ILE A 246 -5.70 1.67 -20.65
CA ILE A 246 -6.22 1.59 -19.26
C ILE A 246 -5.29 2.27 -18.24
N GLU A 247 -3.97 2.02 -18.30
CA GLU A 247 -3.02 2.64 -17.37
C GLU A 247 -2.93 4.17 -17.56
N SER A 248 -3.07 4.67 -18.79
CA SER A 248 -3.02 6.09 -19.10
C SER A 248 -4.27 6.80 -18.59
N GLU A 249 -5.45 6.28 -18.89
CA GLU A 249 -6.73 6.85 -18.45
C GLU A 249 -6.92 6.76 -16.93
N LEU A 250 -6.52 5.63 -16.30
CA LEU A 250 -6.48 5.54 -14.86
C LEU A 250 -5.44 6.48 -14.22
N SER A 251 -4.43 6.98 -14.97
CA SER A 251 -3.50 7.98 -14.43
C SER A 251 -4.15 9.33 -14.20
N ASP A 252 -5.14 9.66 -15.02
CA ASP A 252 -5.90 10.91 -14.95
C ASP A 252 -7.10 10.81 -13.99
N PHE A 253 -7.51 9.58 -13.67
CA PHE A 253 -8.50 9.32 -12.64
C PHE A 253 -7.90 9.55 -11.24
N ASP A 254 -8.10 10.75 -10.73
CA ASP A 254 -7.52 11.18 -9.44
C ASP A 254 -8.48 10.95 -8.28
N THR A 255 -8.35 9.79 -7.62
CA THR A 255 -9.02 9.49 -6.35
C THR A 255 -8.38 10.20 -5.14
N LYS A 256 -7.33 11.03 -5.36
CA LYS A 256 -6.53 11.62 -4.27
C LYS A 256 -7.09 12.92 -3.69
N LYS A 257 -8.14 13.48 -4.27
CA LYS A 257 -8.65 14.81 -3.90
C LYS A 257 -9.49 14.86 -2.61
N GLY A 258 -9.76 13.72 -1.98
CA GLY A 258 -10.59 13.69 -0.76
C GLY A 258 -10.49 12.38 -0.01
N LEU A 259 -11.42 12.18 0.90
CA LEU A 259 -11.79 10.90 1.47
C LEU A 259 -13.02 10.42 0.69
N GLY A 260 -13.02 9.14 0.28
CA GLY A 260 -14.11 8.56 -0.52
C GLY A 260 -13.94 8.73 -2.03
N ASP A 261 -14.35 7.69 -2.76
CA ASP A 261 -14.27 7.61 -4.21
C ASP A 261 -15.52 8.20 -4.87
N TYR A 262 -16.63 8.23 -4.13
CA TYR A 262 -17.92 8.76 -4.53
C TYR A 262 -18.47 9.72 -3.47
N THR A 263 -18.94 10.90 -3.88
CA THR A 263 -19.53 11.90 -2.99
C THR A 263 -20.94 12.24 -3.44
N LEU A 264 -21.90 12.09 -2.52
CA LEU A 264 -23.30 12.48 -2.74
C LEU A 264 -23.65 13.61 -1.78
N MET A 265 -24.34 14.63 -2.30
CA MET A 265 -24.90 15.71 -1.51
C MET A 265 -26.40 15.46 -1.32
N SER A 266 -26.84 15.28 -0.08
CA SER A 266 -28.24 15.31 0.28
C SER A 266 -28.59 16.63 0.98
N PRO A 267 -29.85 16.99 1.16
CA PRO A 267 -30.24 18.25 1.82
C PRO A 267 -29.68 18.43 3.22
N LYS A 268 -29.37 17.32 3.91
CA LYS A 268 -28.90 17.32 5.32
C LYS A 268 -27.46 16.87 5.47
N ASN A 269 -26.92 16.09 4.52
CA ASN A 269 -25.64 15.41 4.68
C ASN A 269 -24.79 15.50 3.42
N LYS A 270 -23.48 15.55 3.62
CA LYS A 270 -22.46 15.30 2.63
C LYS A 270 -21.91 13.89 2.84
N ILE A 271 -22.24 12.99 1.96
CA ILE A 271 -21.95 11.57 2.08
C ILE A 271 -20.71 11.25 1.26
N TYR A 272 -19.70 10.70 1.94
CA TYR A 272 -18.49 10.20 1.34
C TYR A 272 -18.53 8.67 1.34
N THR A 273 -18.46 8.07 0.18
CA THR A 273 -18.44 6.60 0.04
C THR A 273 -17.12 6.15 -0.56
N ASP A 274 -16.40 5.29 0.14
CA ASP A 274 -15.15 4.69 -0.30
C ASP A 274 -15.45 3.28 -0.83
N ILE A 275 -15.09 3.01 -2.08
CA ILE A 275 -15.40 1.75 -2.76
C ILE A 275 -14.23 0.79 -2.57
N LYS A 276 -14.52 -0.42 -2.12
CA LYS A 276 -13.50 -1.46 -1.88
C LYS A 276 -13.90 -2.77 -2.51
N SER A 277 -13.06 -3.27 -3.40
CA SER A 277 -13.20 -4.62 -3.95
C SER A 277 -12.33 -5.62 -3.20
N LYS A 278 -12.87 -6.82 -2.98
CA LYS A 278 -12.16 -7.95 -2.37
C LYS A 278 -12.38 -9.23 -3.17
N LEU A 279 -11.30 -9.87 -3.59
CA LEU A 279 -11.34 -11.25 -4.04
C LEU A 279 -11.43 -12.16 -2.81
N MET A 280 -12.57 -12.83 -2.64
CA MET A 280 -12.93 -13.55 -1.42
C MET A 280 -12.00 -14.75 -1.15
N TYR A 281 -11.43 -15.34 -2.19
CA TYR A 281 -10.49 -16.45 -2.15
C TYR A 281 -9.04 -16.03 -1.85
N LEU A 282 -8.74 -14.74 -1.86
CA LEU A 282 -7.39 -14.26 -1.54
C LEU A 282 -7.30 -13.80 -0.09
N ASN A 283 -6.28 -14.31 0.60
CA ASN A 283 -5.96 -13.82 1.95
C ASN A 283 -5.23 -12.47 1.87
N SER A 284 -5.98 -11.40 1.69
CA SER A 284 -5.47 -10.03 1.62
C SER A 284 -6.19 -9.12 2.62
N ASN A 285 -5.45 -8.17 3.18
CA ASN A 285 -5.95 -7.17 4.10
C ASN A 285 -6.09 -5.82 3.36
N PRO A 286 -7.30 -5.43 2.92
CA PRO A 286 -7.50 -4.17 2.20
C PRO A 286 -7.16 -2.97 3.08
N LYS A 287 -6.59 -1.93 2.48
CA LYS A 287 -6.46 -0.63 3.14
C LYS A 287 -7.85 -0.04 3.31
N ALA A 288 -8.13 0.50 4.50
CA ALA A 288 -9.35 1.25 4.75
C ALA A 288 -9.12 2.73 4.41
N TYR A 289 -8.61 3.52 5.32
CA TYR A 289 -8.46 4.97 5.15
C TYR A 289 -7.21 5.51 5.84
N ASN A 290 -6.82 6.72 5.44
CA ASN A 290 -5.85 7.53 6.19
C ASN A 290 -6.58 8.19 7.37
N VAL A 291 -6.07 7.99 8.58
CA VAL A 291 -6.74 8.44 9.81
C VAL A 291 -6.84 9.97 9.89
N ASP A 292 -5.83 10.71 9.43
CA ASP A 292 -5.88 12.18 9.41
C ASP A 292 -6.98 12.67 8.47
N LYS A 293 -7.05 12.11 7.25
CA LYS A 293 -8.11 12.46 6.30
C LYS A 293 -9.50 12.07 6.80
N PHE A 294 -9.61 10.93 7.49
CA PHE A 294 -10.88 10.52 8.08
C PHE A 294 -11.34 11.50 9.16
N LEU A 295 -10.47 11.86 10.09
CA LEU A 295 -10.80 12.83 11.14
C LEU A 295 -11.10 14.21 10.56
N GLU A 296 -10.35 14.65 9.54
CA GLU A 296 -10.60 15.89 8.81
C GLU A 296 -11.98 15.87 8.16
N CYS A 297 -12.37 14.77 7.52
CA CYS A 297 -13.71 14.59 6.95
C CYS A 297 -14.79 14.60 8.05
N MET A 298 -14.59 13.88 9.16
CA MET A 298 -15.58 13.82 10.25
C MET A 298 -15.69 15.15 11.01
N SER A 299 -14.72 16.05 10.88
CA SER A 299 -14.75 17.41 11.43
C SER A 299 -15.63 18.39 10.63
N GLU A 300 -16.14 17.98 9.47
CA GLU A 300 -17.18 18.74 8.75
C GLU A 300 -18.55 18.53 9.40
N GLU A 301 -19.36 19.60 9.47
CA GLU A 301 -20.63 19.63 10.22
C GLU A 301 -21.62 18.53 9.79
N ASN A 302 -21.73 18.29 8.50
CA ASN A 302 -22.74 17.42 7.90
C ASN A 302 -22.16 16.16 7.24
N SER A 303 -20.92 15.80 7.55
CA SER A 303 -20.26 14.67 6.90
C SER A 303 -20.75 13.32 7.43
N VAL A 304 -20.91 12.36 6.52
CA VAL A 304 -21.11 10.94 6.77
C VAL A 304 -20.13 10.16 5.92
N PHE A 305 -19.50 9.13 6.48
CA PHE A 305 -18.53 8.31 5.77
C PHE A 305 -18.97 6.84 5.75
N LEU A 306 -19.03 6.28 4.57
CA LEU A 306 -19.46 4.93 4.28
C LEU A 306 -18.40 4.17 3.49
N PHE A 307 -18.49 2.85 3.56
CA PHE A 307 -17.80 1.93 2.66
C PHE A 307 -18.83 1.18 1.82
N TYR A 308 -18.56 1.11 0.51
CA TYR A 308 -19.26 0.19 -0.35
C TYR A 308 -18.32 -0.94 -0.74
N PHE A 309 -18.58 -2.12 -0.24
CA PHE A 309 -17.77 -3.31 -0.48
C PHE A 309 -18.34 -4.15 -1.62
N ILE A 310 -17.43 -4.71 -2.44
CA ILE A 310 -17.75 -5.70 -3.45
C ILE A 310 -16.85 -6.90 -3.22
N GLY A 311 -17.45 -8.02 -2.82
CA GLY A 311 -16.79 -9.33 -2.70
C GLY A 311 -17.01 -10.14 -3.96
N ILE A 312 -15.94 -10.68 -4.56
CA ILE A 312 -16.00 -11.55 -5.76
C ILE A 312 -15.39 -12.89 -5.39
N ASN A 313 -16.12 -14.00 -5.61
CA ASN A 313 -15.61 -15.35 -5.37
C ASN A 313 -14.90 -15.93 -6.61
N GLU A 314 -14.40 -17.15 -6.53
CA GLU A 314 -13.68 -17.81 -7.65
C GLU A 314 -14.59 -18.12 -8.84
N GLU A 315 -15.87 -18.37 -8.60
CA GLU A 315 -16.86 -18.66 -9.63
C GLU A 315 -17.39 -17.40 -10.34
N GLY A 316 -16.93 -16.21 -9.94
CA GLY A 316 -17.38 -14.94 -10.49
C GLY A 316 -18.71 -14.43 -9.92
N HIS A 317 -19.24 -15.04 -8.86
CA HIS A 317 -20.36 -14.47 -8.14
C HIS A 317 -19.88 -13.30 -7.28
N TYR A 318 -20.74 -12.30 -7.16
CA TYR A 318 -20.43 -11.13 -6.33
C TYR A 318 -21.47 -10.91 -5.24
N LYS A 319 -21.05 -10.25 -4.19
CA LYS A 319 -21.91 -9.67 -3.15
C LYS A 319 -21.47 -8.23 -2.90
N SER A 320 -22.42 -7.35 -2.64
CA SER A 320 -22.16 -5.95 -2.31
C SER A 320 -22.79 -5.59 -0.97
N GLU A 321 -22.07 -4.77 -0.19
CA GLU A 321 -22.57 -4.24 1.07
C GLU A 321 -22.19 -2.77 1.24
N LEU A 322 -23.16 -1.95 1.65
CA LEU A 322 -22.95 -0.56 2.06
C LEU A 322 -22.91 -0.50 3.58
N CYS A 323 -21.80 -0.07 4.16
CA CYS A 323 -21.56 -0.10 5.59
C CYS A 323 -21.16 1.28 6.12
N SER A 324 -21.63 1.65 7.29
CA SER A 324 -21.04 2.78 8.01
C SER A 324 -19.66 2.42 8.55
N VAL A 325 -18.72 3.38 8.53
CA VAL A 325 -17.42 3.21 9.22
C VAL A 325 -17.60 2.90 10.73
N TYR A 326 -18.72 3.28 11.28
CA TYR A 326 -19.10 3.07 12.69
C TYR A 326 -19.83 1.77 12.97
N ASP A 327 -20.03 0.94 11.96
CA ASP A 327 -20.58 -0.39 12.17
C ASP A 327 -19.65 -1.22 13.06
N LYS A 328 -20.21 -1.87 14.08
CA LYS A 328 -19.46 -2.64 15.08
C LYS A 328 -18.57 -3.72 14.42
N LYS A 329 -19.15 -4.51 13.49
CA LYS A 329 -18.39 -5.56 12.79
C LYS A 329 -17.24 -4.97 12.00
N LEU A 330 -17.42 -3.78 11.41
CA LEU A 330 -16.39 -3.10 10.64
C LEU A 330 -15.31 -2.48 11.56
N ILE A 331 -15.68 -1.91 12.69
CA ILE A 331 -14.71 -1.44 13.71
C ILE A 331 -13.86 -2.61 14.22
N GLU A 332 -14.47 -3.75 14.55
CA GLU A 332 -13.78 -4.96 15.02
C GLU A 332 -12.84 -5.56 13.95
N ALA A 333 -13.22 -5.43 12.67
CA ALA A 333 -12.38 -5.82 11.55
C ALA A 333 -11.23 -4.84 11.29
N THR A 334 -11.24 -3.63 11.87
CA THR A 334 -10.27 -2.58 11.62
C THR A 334 -9.04 -2.72 12.50
N VAL A 335 -7.86 -2.66 11.88
CA VAL A 335 -6.56 -2.58 12.55
C VAL A 335 -5.93 -1.24 12.24
N LEU A 336 -5.59 -0.50 13.30
CA LEU A 336 -4.82 0.74 13.15
C LEU A 336 -3.35 0.42 13.00
N GLN A 337 -2.74 0.94 11.95
CA GLN A 337 -1.31 0.83 11.71
C GLN A 337 -0.69 2.22 11.72
N HIS A 338 0.38 2.35 12.46
CA HIS A 338 1.22 3.52 12.41
C HIS A 338 2.32 3.28 11.36
N HIS A 339 2.25 4.02 10.25
CA HIS A 339 3.38 4.07 9.31
C HIS A 339 4.36 5.13 9.79
N TRP A 340 5.52 4.66 10.19
CA TRP A 340 6.58 5.50 10.69
C TRP A 340 7.59 5.84 9.60
N ALA A 341 8.13 7.03 9.75
CA ALA A 341 9.37 7.65 9.29
C ALA A 341 9.65 7.87 7.81
N GLY A 342 10.12 9.03 7.56
CA GLY A 342 10.57 9.54 6.25
C GLY A 342 9.45 9.93 5.32
N ARG A 343 8.27 9.49 5.61
CA ARG A 343 6.98 10.02 5.12
C ARG A 343 6.18 10.28 6.36
N ALA A 344 5.56 11.44 6.52
CA ALA A 344 4.75 11.78 7.68
C ALA A 344 4.15 10.55 8.39
N THR A 345 4.22 10.51 9.72
CA THR A 345 3.49 9.53 10.52
C THR A 345 2.04 9.55 10.11
N ARG A 346 1.62 8.55 9.36
CA ARG A 346 0.23 8.40 8.96
C ARG A 346 -0.34 7.24 9.75
N GLY A 347 -1.31 7.51 10.60
CA GLY A 347 -2.22 6.47 11.00
C GLY A 347 -2.96 5.98 9.75
N VAL A 348 -2.89 4.70 9.46
CA VAL A 348 -3.66 4.06 8.38
C VAL A 348 -4.51 2.98 9.02
N ALA A 349 -5.80 3.01 8.76
CA ALA A 349 -6.69 1.91 9.04
C ALA A 349 -6.57 0.85 7.93
N GLN A 350 -6.62 -0.41 8.33
CA GLN A 350 -6.60 -1.56 7.43
C GLN A 350 -7.64 -2.58 7.92
N PHE A 351 -8.35 -3.22 7.01
CA PHE A 351 -9.27 -4.28 7.38
C PHE A 351 -8.55 -5.64 7.45
N LYS A 352 -8.93 -6.45 8.42
CA LYS A 352 -8.61 -7.89 8.44
C LYS A 352 -9.41 -8.55 7.33
N GLY A 353 -8.71 -9.19 6.38
CA GLY A 353 -9.34 -9.74 5.20
C GLY A 353 -10.32 -10.87 5.48
N ASP A 354 -10.04 -11.71 6.46
CA ASP A 354 -10.93 -12.78 6.94
C ASP A 354 -12.20 -12.24 7.61
N ALA A 355 -12.09 -11.18 8.41
CA ALA A 355 -13.24 -10.54 9.03
C ALA A 355 -14.13 -9.85 7.98
N LEU A 356 -13.53 -9.17 7.00
CA LEU A 356 -14.26 -8.57 5.90
C LEU A 356 -14.97 -9.62 5.04
N SER A 357 -14.32 -10.76 4.79
CA SER A 357 -14.96 -11.87 4.07
C SER A 357 -16.17 -12.42 4.82
N LYS A 358 -16.13 -12.47 6.15
CA LYS A 358 -17.30 -12.88 6.97
C LYS A 358 -18.45 -11.87 6.87
N ILE A 359 -18.15 -10.57 6.87
CA ILE A 359 -19.16 -9.52 6.68
C ILE A 359 -19.86 -9.69 5.32
N LEU A 360 -19.09 -9.92 4.25
CA LEU A 360 -19.61 -10.10 2.90
C LEU A 360 -20.32 -11.45 2.66
N ASN A 361 -20.02 -12.47 3.47
CA ASN A 361 -20.68 -13.78 3.40
C ASN A 361 -21.83 -13.93 4.40
N ASP A 362 -22.17 -12.90 5.15
CA ASP A 362 -23.28 -12.97 6.09
C ASP A 362 -24.60 -13.24 5.34
N GLU A 363 -25.12 -14.46 5.49
CA GLU A 363 -26.33 -14.95 4.81
C GLU A 363 -27.62 -14.63 5.58
N SER A 364 -27.57 -13.69 6.52
CA SER A 364 -28.77 -13.29 7.21
C SER A 364 -29.81 -12.78 6.20
N THR A 365 -31.00 -13.41 6.21
CA THR A 365 -32.09 -13.18 5.24
C THR A 365 -32.61 -11.74 5.18
N ASP A 366 -32.19 -10.89 6.11
CA ASP A 366 -32.62 -9.50 6.27
C ASP A 366 -31.59 -8.47 5.78
N GLY A 367 -30.52 -8.90 5.11
CA GLY A 367 -29.40 -8.02 4.72
C GLY A 367 -28.47 -7.68 5.88
N PHE A 368 -27.49 -6.83 5.62
CA PHE A 368 -26.54 -6.39 6.62
C PHE A 368 -27.25 -5.49 7.67
N ARG A 369 -27.32 -5.96 8.91
CA ARG A 369 -27.89 -5.16 10.02
C ARG A 369 -26.81 -4.28 10.61
N HIS A 370 -27.02 -2.96 10.51
CA HIS A 370 -26.15 -1.99 11.13
C HIS A 370 -26.27 -2.02 12.67
N GLU A 371 -25.16 -2.35 13.31
CA GLU A 371 -25.03 -2.23 14.76
C GLU A 371 -24.04 -1.12 15.09
N ILE A 372 -24.54 0.11 15.31
CA ILE A 372 -23.74 1.26 15.69
C ILE A 372 -23.88 1.50 17.19
N SER A 373 -22.91 1.04 17.97
CA SER A 373 -22.81 1.26 19.41
C SER A 373 -22.09 2.56 19.71
N SER A 374 -22.74 3.48 20.44
CA SER A 374 -22.13 4.76 20.82
C SER A 374 -20.86 4.58 21.67
N GLU A 375 -20.82 3.58 22.55
CA GLU A 375 -19.68 3.30 23.41
C GLU A 375 -18.48 2.78 22.61
N ILE A 376 -18.69 1.80 21.71
CA ILE A 376 -17.67 1.25 20.85
C ILE A 376 -17.12 2.36 19.94
N CYS A 377 -18.01 3.16 19.34
CA CYS A 377 -17.61 4.25 18.45
C CYS A 377 -16.83 5.35 19.18
N LYS A 378 -17.22 5.69 20.41
CA LYS A 378 -16.47 6.64 21.24
C LYS A 378 -15.06 6.15 21.51
N THR A 379 -14.92 4.90 21.98
CA THR A 379 -13.62 4.26 22.20
C THR A 379 -12.77 4.24 20.92
N PHE A 380 -13.39 3.94 19.80
CA PHE A 380 -12.74 3.94 18.49
C PHE A 380 -12.22 5.33 18.11
N LEU A 381 -13.04 6.38 18.21
CA LEU A 381 -12.65 7.76 17.92
C LEU A 381 -11.56 8.26 18.86
N ASP A 382 -11.66 7.96 20.16
CA ASP A 382 -10.63 8.29 21.15
C ASP A 382 -9.27 7.67 20.79
N ASN A 383 -9.26 6.42 20.32
CA ASN A 383 -8.05 5.75 19.86
C ASN A 383 -7.48 6.39 18.59
N LEU A 384 -8.34 6.88 17.68
CA LEU A 384 -7.89 7.61 16.48
C LEU A 384 -7.30 8.98 16.83
N LEU A 385 -7.84 9.67 17.82
CA LEU A 385 -7.37 11.00 18.25
C LEU A 385 -6.06 10.93 19.05
N LYS A 386 -5.86 9.88 19.85
CA LYS A 386 -4.66 9.67 20.69
C LYS A 386 -3.41 9.21 19.91
N ARG A 387 -3.50 8.82 18.65
CA ARG A 387 -2.41 8.25 17.84
C ARG A 387 -1.15 9.12 17.74
#